data_748ca2508615036924b89dbe4d15e7b1
#
_entry.id   748ca2508615036924b89dbe4d15e7b1
#
_cell.length_a   1.000
_cell.length_b   1.000
_cell.length_c   1.000
_cell.angle_alpha   90.00
_cell.angle_beta   90.00
_cell.angle_gamma   90.00
#
_symmetry.space_group_name_H-M   'P 1'
#
loop_
_entity.id
_entity.type
_entity.pdbx_description
1 polymer ?
#
loop_
_entity_poly.entity_id
_entity_poly.type
_entity_poly.pdbx_seq_one_letter_code
_entity_poly.pdbx_strand_id
1 'polypeptide(L)'
;MQGVAATTLVLNLIAAWKQEARQPHLTAHSIPTPSFKETWTTFSQQGKVMRFLVALGLGTAAFSMQDIILEPYGAEVLGLSVSATTVLTSLTSLGALLAFGVAARYLNRSIDPYRLASIGALFGILAFSCVIFSEPLLSPMLFRCGAFLIGFGGGLFSVSTLTAAMSFESGGMNGLVLGAWGAVHATASGIAIAAGGVIRDVISTLATSGLLGEGLISTATGYSFVYHIEFYLLFATLIAIGPLVVMNKHAVMNVSKKFGLDELPS
;
A
#
# COMPACT_ATOMS: atom_id res chain seq x y z
N MET A 1 -13.23 24.03 0.96
CA MET A 1 -11.93 23.42 0.62
C MET A 1 -10.75 24.23 1.12
N GLN A 2 -10.60 25.51 0.76
CA GLN A 2 -9.44 26.35 1.19
C GLN A 2 -9.30 26.51 2.70
N GLY A 3 -10.41 26.65 3.44
CA GLY A 3 -10.38 26.76 4.91
C GLY A 3 -9.83 25.52 5.59
N VAL A 4 -10.17 24.31 5.12
CA VAL A 4 -9.66 23.04 5.67
C VAL A 4 -8.16 22.92 5.44
N ALA A 5 -7.68 23.24 4.23
CA ALA A 5 -6.25 23.21 3.90
C ALA A 5 -5.46 24.21 4.77
N ALA A 6 -5.96 25.43 4.96
CA ALA A 6 -5.32 26.43 5.83
C ALA A 6 -5.29 25.98 7.29
N THR A 7 -6.38 25.43 7.81
CA THR A 7 -6.44 24.91 9.19
C THR A 7 -5.48 23.74 9.39
N THR A 8 -5.43 22.81 8.44
CA THR A 8 -4.49 21.68 8.48
C THR A 8 -3.04 22.15 8.48
N LEU A 9 -2.70 23.14 7.66
CA LEU A 9 -1.35 23.70 7.60
C LEU A 9 -0.97 24.37 8.92
N VAL A 10 -1.86 25.18 9.51
CA VAL A 10 -1.65 25.82 10.81
C VAL A 10 -1.48 24.78 11.92
N LEU A 11 -2.33 23.74 11.97
CA LEU A 11 -2.22 22.67 12.96
C LEU A 11 -0.91 21.89 12.82
N ASN A 12 -0.46 21.60 11.59
CA ASN A 12 0.83 20.94 11.37
C ASN A 12 2.01 21.84 11.81
N LEU A 13 1.95 23.14 11.55
CA LEU A 13 2.98 24.07 12.02
C LEU A 13 3.01 24.14 13.56
N ILE A 14 1.84 24.18 14.23
CA ILE A 14 1.75 24.15 15.68
C ILE A 14 2.28 22.82 16.24
N ALA A 15 1.91 21.68 15.63
CA ALA A 15 2.37 20.36 16.02
C ALA A 15 3.89 20.18 15.84
N ALA A 16 4.46 20.75 14.79
CA ALA A 16 5.90 20.74 14.54
C ALA A 16 6.68 21.71 15.44
N TRP A 17 5.99 22.65 16.09
CA TRP A 17 6.62 23.67 16.93
C TRP A 17 7.04 23.07 18.28
N LYS A 18 8.35 23.01 18.52
CA LYS A 18 8.97 22.48 19.76
C LYS A 18 8.73 20.97 20.00
N GLN A 19 8.67 20.15 18.98
CA GLN A 19 8.55 18.69 19.14
C GLN A 19 9.73 18.08 19.90
N GLU A 20 10.96 18.65 19.78
CA GLU A 20 12.13 18.17 20.49
C GLU A 20 12.87 19.31 21.18
N ALA A 21 13.28 19.10 22.43
CA ALA A 21 14.22 19.98 23.11
C ALA A 21 15.58 19.89 22.40
N ARG A 22 16.09 21.00 21.88
CA ARG A 22 17.44 21.06 21.32
C ARG A 22 18.45 20.69 22.39
N GLN A 23 19.11 19.56 22.23
CA GLN A 23 20.22 19.11 23.09
C GLN A 23 21.53 19.15 22.28
N PRO A 24 22.19 20.32 22.19
CA PRO A 24 23.40 20.50 21.36
C PRO A 24 24.55 19.57 21.73
N HIS A 25 24.61 19.14 23.01
CA HIS A 25 25.64 18.21 23.50
C HIS A 25 25.49 16.78 22.99
N LEU A 26 24.26 16.36 22.56
CA LEU A 26 24.03 15.05 21.95
C LEU A 26 24.28 15.07 20.44
N THR A 27 24.22 16.24 19.80
CA THR A 27 24.47 16.41 18.37
C THR A 27 25.92 16.74 18.04
N ALA A 28 26.75 17.07 19.05
CA ALA A 28 28.17 17.45 18.90
C ALA A 28 29.12 16.25 18.71
N HIS A 29 28.61 15.03 18.48
CA HIS A 29 29.47 13.89 18.20
C HIS A 29 30.01 13.98 16.77
N SER A 30 31.30 14.19 16.65
CA SER A 30 32.09 14.20 15.42
C SER A 30 32.30 12.77 14.85
N ILE A 31 31.24 11.97 14.78
CA ILE A 31 31.29 10.74 13.97
C ILE A 31 31.06 11.22 12.53
N PRO A 32 32.00 10.96 11.59
CA PRO A 32 31.79 11.29 10.20
C PRO A 32 30.49 10.60 9.74
N THR A 33 29.42 11.37 9.51
CA THR A 33 28.20 10.83 8.94
C THR A 33 28.51 10.44 7.50
N PRO A 34 28.33 9.17 7.11
CA PRO A 34 28.58 8.75 5.74
C PRO A 34 27.72 9.59 4.79
N SER A 35 28.26 9.90 3.61
CA SER A 35 27.55 10.62 2.57
C SER A 35 26.24 9.90 2.23
N PHE A 36 25.16 10.65 1.96
CA PHE A 36 23.88 10.08 1.51
C PHE A 36 24.08 9.09 0.34
N LYS A 37 24.96 9.42 -0.60
CA LYS A 37 25.26 8.56 -1.76
C LYS A 37 25.88 7.23 -1.35
N GLU A 38 26.80 7.23 -0.40
CA GLU A 38 27.44 5.99 0.11
C GLU A 38 26.45 5.15 0.89
N THR A 39 25.64 5.79 1.73
CA THR A 39 24.59 5.12 2.51
C THR A 39 23.55 4.52 1.58
N TRP A 40 23.13 5.26 0.55
CA TRP A 40 22.17 4.78 -0.45
C TRP A 40 22.71 3.61 -1.28
N THR A 41 23.98 3.66 -1.71
CA THR A 41 24.60 2.55 -2.46
C THR A 41 24.69 1.29 -1.61
N THR A 42 25.11 1.40 -0.37
CA THR A 42 25.17 0.27 0.57
C THR A 42 23.79 -0.30 0.85
N PHE A 43 22.80 0.56 1.01
CA PHE A 43 21.39 0.19 1.23
C PHE A 43 20.79 -0.51 0.01
N SER A 44 20.99 0.02 -1.20
CA SER A 44 20.42 -0.54 -2.44
C SER A 44 21.09 -1.86 -2.86
N GLN A 45 22.31 -2.13 -2.42
CA GLN A 45 22.98 -3.42 -2.67
C GLN A 45 22.43 -4.56 -1.83
N GLN A 46 21.65 -4.27 -0.80
CA GLN A 46 20.96 -5.29 -0.03
C GLN A 46 19.74 -5.82 -0.82
N GLY A 47 19.85 -6.96 -1.44
CA GLY A 47 18.80 -7.55 -2.29
C GLY A 47 17.43 -7.70 -1.59
N LYS A 48 17.42 -7.86 -0.26
CA LYS A 48 16.19 -7.84 0.56
C LYS A 48 15.45 -6.49 0.48
N VAL A 49 16.20 -5.40 0.60
CA VAL A 49 15.63 -4.05 0.61
C VAL A 49 15.03 -3.70 -0.74
N MET A 50 15.78 -3.93 -1.82
CA MET A 50 15.29 -3.65 -3.17
C MET A 50 14.03 -4.45 -3.48
N ARG A 51 14.00 -5.74 -3.13
CA ARG A 51 12.80 -6.58 -3.30
C ARG A 51 11.62 -6.06 -2.48
N PHE A 52 11.86 -5.63 -1.26
CA PHE A 52 10.84 -5.01 -0.41
C PHE A 52 10.27 -3.74 -1.04
N LEU A 53 11.12 -2.83 -1.54
CA LEU A 53 10.67 -1.59 -2.19
C LEU A 53 9.90 -1.86 -3.48
N VAL A 54 10.30 -2.87 -4.27
CA VAL A 54 9.54 -3.29 -5.45
C VAL A 54 8.17 -3.85 -5.07
N ALA A 55 8.11 -4.72 -4.07
CA ALA A 55 6.85 -5.27 -3.58
C ALA A 55 5.93 -4.17 -3.02
N LEU A 56 6.50 -3.21 -2.27
CA LEU A 56 5.80 -2.04 -1.79
C LEU A 56 5.23 -1.21 -2.94
N GLY A 57 6.05 -0.89 -3.95
CA GLY A 57 5.62 -0.10 -5.11
C GLY A 57 4.50 -0.76 -5.90
N LEU A 58 4.63 -2.07 -6.19
CA LEU A 58 3.60 -2.83 -6.89
C LEU A 58 2.28 -2.89 -6.12
N GLY A 59 2.33 -3.22 -4.83
CA GLY A 59 1.13 -3.30 -4.00
C GLY A 59 0.47 -1.94 -3.78
N THR A 60 1.27 -0.88 -3.56
CA THR A 60 0.73 0.48 -3.48
C THR A 60 0.07 0.89 -4.78
N ALA A 61 0.70 0.65 -5.93
CA ALA A 61 0.12 0.94 -7.23
C ALA A 61 -1.22 0.20 -7.42
N ALA A 62 -1.26 -1.09 -7.07
CA ALA A 62 -2.46 -1.91 -7.19
C ALA A 62 -3.63 -1.41 -6.34
N PHE A 63 -3.38 -0.88 -5.14
CA PHE A 63 -4.46 -0.36 -4.29
C PHE A 63 -4.81 1.10 -4.57
N SER A 64 -3.99 1.84 -5.34
CA SER A 64 -4.19 3.28 -5.56
C SER A 64 -4.79 3.63 -6.92
N MET A 65 -4.69 2.78 -7.95
CA MET A 65 -5.23 3.10 -9.30
C MET A 65 -6.74 3.36 -9.25
N GLN A 66 -7.47 2.63 -8.41
CA GLN A 66 -8.92 2.74 -8.27
C GLN A 66 -9.40 4.03 -7.60
N ASP A 67 -8.53 4.78 -6.91
CA ASP A 67 -8.94 5.91 -6.08
C ASP A 67 -9.72 6.98 -6.87
N ILE A 68 -9.37 7.19 -8.13
CA ILE A 68 -10.05 8.17 -8.99
C ILE A 68 -11.22 7.59 -9.78
N ILE A 69 -11.31 6.25 -9.91
CA ILE A 69 -12.28 5.59 -10.80
C ILE A 69 -13.42 4.87 -10.06
N LEU A 70 -13.28 4.61 -8.76
CA LEU A 70 -14.25 3.81 -8.00
C LEU A 70 -15.63 4.47 -7.93
N GLU A 71 -15.68 5.76 -7.57
CA GLU A 71 -16.93 6.50 -7.49
C GLU A 71 -17.58 6.71 -8.86
N PRO A 72 -16.83 7.17 -9.91
CA PRO A 72 -17.38 7.25 -11.26
C PRO A 72 -17.92 5.92 -11.80
N TYR A 73 -17.22 4.80 -11.54
CA TYR A 73 -17.72 3.48 -11.92
C TYR A 73 -19.08 3.17 -11.29
N GLY A 74 -19.23 3.44 -10.00
CA GLY A 74 -20.49 3.25 -9.30
C GLY A 74 -21.64 4.07 -9.90
N ALA A 75 -21.35 5.32 -10.30
CA ALA A 75 -22.34 6.20 -10.89
C ALA A 75 -22.65 5.85 -12.35
N GLU A 76 -21.63 5.69 -13.20
CA GLU A 76 -21.76 5.54 -14.65
C GLU A 76 -22.17 4.12 -15.07
N VAL A 77 -21.70 3.11 -14.36
CA VAL A 77 -21.90 1.69 -14.73
C VAL A 77 -23.02 1.05 -13.93
N LEU A 78 -23.07 1.28 -12.62
CA LEU A 78 -24.07 0.67 -11.74
C LEU A 78 -25.27 1.59 -11.45
N GLY A 79 -25.28 2.81 -12.00
CA GLY A 79 -26.40 3.77 -11.84
C GLY A 79 -26.61 4.23 -10.39
N LEU A 80 -25.55 4.23 -9.56
CA LEU A 80 -25.64 4.64 -8.17
C LEU A 80 -25.84 6.16 -8.06
N SER A 81 -26.66 6.61 -7.12
CA SER A 81 -26.81 8.02 -6.81
C SER A 81 -25.53 8.59 -6.17
N VAL A 82 -25.34 9.91 -6.24
CA VAL A 82 -24.19 10.59 -5.63
C VAL A 82 -24.06 10.28 -4.13
N SER A 83 -25.17 10.19 -3.40
CA SER A 83 -25.13 9.78 -2.00
C SER A 83 -24.66 8.33 -1.81
N ALA A 84 -25.01 7.44 -2.72
CA ALA A 84 -24.57 6.05 -2.67
C ALA A 84 -23.09 5.87 -3.03
N THR A 85 -22.52 6.72 -3.93
CA THR A 85 -21.09 6.71 -4.21
C THR A 85 -20.28 7.26 -3.04
N THR A 86 -20.77 8.29 -2.34
CA THR A 86 -20.13 8.79 -1.11
C THR A 86 -20.06 7.71 0.00
N VAL A 87 -21.04 6.80 0.05
CA VAL A 87 -21.01 5.64 0.96
C VAL A 87 -19.83 4.71 0.65
N LEU A 88 -19.38 4.61 -0.60
CA LEU A 88 -18.22 3.79 -0.97
C LEU A 88 -16.95 4.27 -0.27
N THR A 89 -16.69 5.59 -0.27
CA THR A 89 -15.55 6.19 0.46
C THR A 89 -15.63 5.90 1.95
N SER A 90 -16.85 5.91 2.52
CA SER A 90 -17.05 5.55 3.93
C SER A 90 -16.77 4.07 4.19
N LEU A 91 -17.16 3.19 3.27
CA LEU A 91 -16.90 1.75 3.37
C LEU A 91 -15.41 1.41 3.24
N THR A 92 -14.70 2.04 2.29
CA THR A 92 -13.24 1.86 2.18
C THR A 92 -12.53 2.35 3.42
N SER A 93 -12.92 3.52 3.96
CA SER A 93 -12.37 4.07 5.21
C SER A 93 -12.63 3.16 6.40
N LEU A 94 -13.83 2.62 6.54
CA LEU A 94 -14.18 1.66 7.59
C LEU A 94 -13.37 0.37 7.46
N GLY A 95 -13.22 -0.14 6.24
CA GLY A 95 -12.37 -1.30 5.94
C GLY A 95 -10.93 -1.08 6.40
N ALA A 96 -10.35 0.07 6.04
CA ALA A 96 -8.99 0.44 6.44
C ALA A 96 -8.84 0.57 7.97
N LEU A 97 -9.81 1.19 8.64
CA LEU A 97 -9.80 1.32 10.10
C LEU A 97 -9.82 -0.04 10.80
N LEU A 98 -10.66 -0.96 10.33
CA LEU A 98 -10.72 -2.31 10.87
C LEU A 98 -9.42 -3.08 10.58
N ALA A 99 -8.82 -2.89 9.41
CA ALA A 99 -7.52 -3.47 9.07
C ALA A 99 -6.42 -2.99 10.01
N PHE A 100 -6.41 -1.72 10.40
CA PHE A 100 -5.45 -1.18 11.37
C PHE A 100 -5.60 -1.85 12.74
N GLY A 101 -6.82 -2.06 13.21
CA GLY A 101 -7.09 -2.78 14.46
C GLY A 101 -6.61 -4.24 14.40
N VAL A 102 -6.88 -4.92 13.28
CA VAL A 102 -6.40 -6.29 13.02
C VAL A 102 -4.87 -6.32 12.96
N ALA A 103 -4.25 -5.41 12.21
CA ALA A 103 -2.80 -5.30 12.11
C ALA A 103 -2.15 -5.10 13.49
N ALA A 104 -2.64 -4.13 14.28
CA ALA A 104 -2.13 -3.87 15.62
C ALA A 104 -2.19 -5.11 16.51
N ARG A 105 -3.30 -5.87 16.46
CA ARG A 105 -3.46 -7.09 17.26
C ARG A 105 -2.48 -8.19 16.85
N TYR A 106 -2.28 -8.41 15.56
CA TYR A 106 -1.45 -9.51 15.05
C TYR A 106 0.05 -9.17 15.11
N LEU A 107 0.43 -7.92 14.82
CA LEU A 107 1.81 -7.46 14.92
C LEU A 107 2.30 -7.47 16.38
N ASN A 108 1.45 -7.12 17.36
CA ASN A 108 1.77 -7.25 18.79
C ASN A 108 1.99 -8.71 19.24
N ARG A 109 1.53 -9.69 18.45
CA ARG A 109 1.77 -11.12 18.68
C ARG A 109 3.00 -11.64 17.93
N SER A 110 3.88 -10.77 17.47
CA SER A 110 5.11 -11.09 16.74
C SER A 110 4.85 -11.88 15.44
N ILE A 111 3.68 -11.69 14.81
CA ILE A 111 3.43 -12.23 13.47
C ILE A 111 4.26 -11.45 12.48
N ASP A 112 4.88 -12.18 11.54
CA ASP A 112 5.71 -11.60 10.49
C ASP A 112 4.94 -10.55 9.67
N PRO A 113 5.41 -9.29 9.59
CA PRO A 113 4.76 -8.24 8.82
C PRO A 113 4.58 -8.58 7.33
N TYR A 114 5.51 -9.32 6.72
CA TYR A 114 5.39 -9.74 5.32
C TYR A 114 4.24 -10.72 5.08
N ARG A 115 3.97 -11.60 6.04
CA ARG A 115 2.79 -12.48 5.97
C ARG A 115 1.49 -11.69 6.04
N LEU A 116 1.45 -10.70 6.93
CA LEU A 116 0.27 -9.87 7.08
C LEU A 116 0.04 -8.98 5.85
N ALA A 117 1.10 -8.45 5.24
CA ALA A 117 1.04 -7.74 3.96
C ALA A 117 0.52 -8.64 2.82
N SER A 118 0.97 -9.91 2.78
CA SER A 118 0.48 -10.89 1.80
C SER A 118 -1.01 -11.20 1.98
N ILE A 119 -1.48 -11.30 3.22
CA ILE A 119 -2.91 -11.46 3.53
C ILE A 119 -3.69 -10.23 3.05
N GLY A 120 -3.15 -9.01 3.26
CA GLY A 120 -3.74 -7.79 2.71
C GLY A 120 -3.88 -7.83 1.19
N ALA A 121 -2.84 -8.28 0.47
CA ALA A 121 -2.89 -8.45 -0.98
C ALA A 121 -3.92 -9.51 -1.44
N LEU A 122 -4.09 -10.61 -0.69
CA LEU A 122 -5.13 -11.61 -0.96
C LEU A 122 -6.53 -11.04 -0.79
N PHE A 123 -6.77 -10.23 0.25
CA PHE A 123 -8.04 -9.50 0.39
C PHE A 123 -8.25 -8.51 -0.75
N GLY A 124 -7.20 -7.87 -1.26
CA GLY A 124 -7.25 -7.03 -2.44
C GLY A 124 -7.66 -7.80 -3.70
N ILE A 125 -7.11 -8.99 -3.94
CA ILE A 125 -7.51 -9.86 -5.06
C ILE A 125 -9.01 -10.20 -4.96
N LEU A 126 -9.48 -10.59 -3.77
CA LEU A 126 -10.90 -10.85 -3.54
C LEU A 126 -11.75 -9.59 -3.77
N ALA A 127 -11.27 -8.43 -3.32
CA ALA A 127 -11.93 -7.15 -3.47
C ALA A 127 -12.14 -6.78 -4.95
N PHE A 128 -11.06 -6.81 -5.75
CA PHE A 128 -11.16 -6.50 -7.17
C PHE A 128 -11.96 -7.55 -7.93
N SER A 129 -11.93 -8.82 -7.52
CA SER A 129 -12.87 -9.82 -8.05
C SER A 129 -14.32 -9.41 -7.80
N CYS A 130 -14.68 -8.98 -6.59
CA CYS A 130 -16.02 -8.49 -6.29
C CYS A 130 -16.40 -7.27 -7.15
N VAL A 131 -15.46 -6.33 -7.36
CA VAL A 131 -15.70 -5.16 -8.21
C VAL A 131 -15.91 -5.57 -9.67
N ILE A 132 -15.04 -6.40 -10.23
CA ILE A 132 -15.12 -6.87 -11.62
C ILE A 132 -16.43 -7.62 -11.88
N PHE A 133 -16.84 -8.49 -10.97
CA PHE A 133 -18.08 -9.25 -11.11
C PHE A 133 -19.35 -8.45 -10.75
N SER A 134 -19.24 -7.24 -10.21
CA SER A 134 -20.39 -6.44 -9.82
C SER A 134 -21.25 -6.00 -11.00
N GLU A 135 -20.64 -5.67 -12.13
CA GLU A 135 -21.35 -5.26 -13.36
C GLU A 135 -22.03 -6.44 -14.05
N PRO A 136 -21.36 -7.57 -14.37
CA PRO A 136 -22.04 -8.70 -15.00
C PRO A 136 -23.20 -9.28 -14.17
N LEU A 137 -23.09 -9.19 -12.83
CA LEU A 137 -24.13 -9.67 -11.91
C LEU A 137 -25.16 -8.59 -11.54
N LEU A 138 -25.03 -7.38 -12.08
CA LEU A 138 -25.87 -6.22 -11.77
C LEU A 138 -26.07 -6.03 -10.25
N SER A 139 -25.00 -6.22 -9.46
CA SER A 139 -25.07 -6.28 -8.01
C SER A 139 -24.35 -5.11 -7.33
N PRO A 140 -25.07 -4.04 -6.97
CA PRO A 140 -24.50 -2.95 -6.17
C PRO A 140 -23.97 -3.40 -4.80
N MET A 141 -24.51 -4.49 -4.26
CA MET A 141 -24.05 -5.05 -2.98
C MET A 141 -22.66 -5.65 -3.11
N LEU A 142 -22.38 -6.38 -4.19
CA LEU A 142 -21.07 -6.95 -4.48
C LEU A 142 -20.02 -5.85 -4.65
N PHE A 143 -20.39 -4.76 -5.32
CA PHE A 143 -19.53 -3.59 -5.47
C PHE A 143 -19.20 -2.93 -4.12
N ARG A 144 -20.19 -2.75 -3.23
CA ARG A 144 -19.97 -2.22 -1.88
C ARG A 144 -19.08 -3.13 -1.04
N CYS A 145 -19.27 -4.45 -1.12
CA CYS A 145 -18.37 -5.43 -0.49
C CYS A 145 -16.94 -5.30 -1.03
N GLY A 146 -16.79 -5.13 -2.35
CA GLY A 146 -15.50 -4.87 -2.98
C GLY A 146 -14.84 -3.61 -2.43
N ALA A 147 -15.56 -2.49 -2.37
CA ALA A 147 -15.06 -1.22 -1.84
C ALA A 147 -14.58 -1.35 -0.37
N PHE A 148 -15.35 -2.03 0.48
CA PHE A 148 -14.94 -2.32 1.85
C PHE A 148 -13.66 -3.16 1.91
N LEU A 149 -13.56 -4.21 1.10
CA LEU A 149 -12.41 -5.10 1.04
C LEU A 149 -11.17 -4.43 0.44
N ILE A 150 -11.32 -3.49 -0.50
CA ILE A 150 -10.22 -2.65 -0.99
C ILE A 150 -9.61 -1.88 0.18
N GLY A 151 -10.43 -1.21 0.98
CA GLY A 151 -9.96 -0.48 2.16
C GLY A 151 -9.31 -1.40 3.18
N PHE A 152 -9.91 -2.55 3.46
CA PHE A 152 -9.37 -3.52 4.41
C PHE A 152 -8.03 -4.10 3.93
N GLY A 153 -7.94 -4.57 2.68
CA GLY A 153 -6.72 -5.13 2.10
C GLY A 153 -5.60 -4.10 2.00
N GLY A 154 -5.90 -2.90 1.48
CA GLY A 154 -4.95 -1.79 1.35
C GLY A 154 -4.45 -1.28 2.70
N GLY A 155 -5.33 -1.13 3.69
CA GLY A 155 -4.97 -0.74 5.05
C GLY A 155 -4.06 -1.77 5.71
N LEU A 156 -4.38 -3.08 5.59
CA LEU A 156 -3.57 -4.16 6.14
C LEU A 156 -2.18 -4.21 5.46
N PHE A 157 -2.13 -4.07 4.14
CA PHE A 157 -0.90 -4.01 3.36
C PHE A 157 -0.01 -2.83 3.78
N SER A 158 -0.58 -1.63 3.85
CA SER A 158 0.14 -0.38 4.16
C SER A 158 0.76 -0.42 5.56
N VAL A 159 -0.01 -0.76 6.61
CA VAL A 159 0.51 -0.85 7.98
C VAL A 159 1.55 -1.94 8.12
N SER A 160 1.33 -3.09 7.49
CA SER A 160 2.26 -4.21 7.57
C SER A 160 3.59 -3.90 6.88
N THR A 161 3.58 -3.24 5.72
CA THR A 161 4.80 -2.83 5.02
C THR A 161 5.52 -1.71 5.76
N LEU A 162 4.81 -0.77 6.40
CA LEU A 162 5.41 0.23 7.28
C LEU A 162 6.11 -0.43 8.47
N THR A 163 5.45 -1.38 9.12
CA THR A 163 6.04 -2.13 10.24
C THR A 163 7.26 -2.94 9.79
N ALA A 164 7.20 -3.55 8.60
CA ALA A 164 8.36 -4.21 8.01
C ALA A 164 9.53 -3.23 7.78
N ALA A 165 9.25 -2.02 7.29
CA ALA A 165 10.26 -0.98 7.13
C ALA A 165 10.90 -0.57 8.47
N MET A 166 10.09 -0.45 9.54
CA MET A 166 10.57 -0.15 10.89
C MET A 166 11.41 -1.27 11.50
N SER A 167 11.18 -2.52 11.11
CA SER A 167 11.87 -3.69 11.63
C SER A 167 13.18 -4.04 10.90
N PHE A 168 13.56 -3.27 9.87
CA PHE A 168 14.87 -3.45 9.26
C PHE A 168 15.98 -3.09 10.25
N GLU A 169 16.82 -4.07 10.60
CA GLU A 169 18.04 -3.85 11.37
C GLU A 169 19.10 -3.17 10.49
N SER A 170 19.09 -1.85 10.48
CA SER A 170 19.88 -1.05 9.53
C SER A 170 21.10 -0.37 10.17
N GLY A 171 21.60 -0.84 11.31
CA GLY A 171 22.83 -0.27 11.90
C GLY A 171 22.83 1.27 12.02
N GLY A 172 21.69 1.87 12.40
CA GLY A 172 21.52 3.33 12.49
C GLY A 172 20.91 4.01 11.26
N MET A 173 20.54 3.26 10.19
CA MET A 173 19.95 3.79 8.95
C MET A 173 18.40 3.77 8.94
N ASN A 174 17.73 3.67 10.09
CA ASN A 174 16.27 3.57 10.19
C ASN A 174 15.55 4.73 9.49
N GLY A 175 16.08 5.95 9.58
CA GLY A 175 15.53 7.11 8.88
C GLY A 175 15.57 6.96 7.35
N LEU A 176 16.61 6.33 6.80
CA LEU A 176 16.73 6.08 5.35
C LEU A 176 15.70 5.06 4.88
N VAL A 177 15.49 3.97 5.64
CA VAL A 177 14.50 2.93 5.30
C VAL A 177 13.08 3.50 5.30
N LEU A 178 12.72 4.26 6.33
CA LEU A 178 11.41 4.90 6.43
C LEU A 178 11.23 5.99 5.37
N GLY A 179 12.27 6.77 5.08
CA GLY A 179 12.28 7.74 3.99
C GLY A 179 12.09 7.08 2.62
N ALA A 180 12.78 5.97 2.36
CA ALA A 180 12.64 5.19 1.14
C ALA A 180 11.24 4.58 1.01
N TRP A 181 10.67 4.02 2.11
CA TRP A 181 9.30 3.53 2.16
C TRP A 181 8.32 4.65 1.78
N GLY A 182 8.41 5.82 2.42
CA GLY A 182 7.52 6.95 2.15
C GLY A 182 7.65 7.47 0.71
N ALA A 183 8.87 7.58 0.18
CA ALA A 183 9.13 8.02 -1.19
C ALA A 183 8.55 7.05 -2.22
N VAL A 184 8.77 5.74 -2.07
CA VAL A 184 8.22 4.71 -2.97
C VAL A 184 6.70 4.68 -2.87
N HIS A 185 6.14 4.71 -1.66
CA HIS A 185 4.69 4.72 -1.45
C HIS A 185 4.04 5.92 -2.14
N ALA A 186 4.50 7.14 -1.86
CA ALA A 186 3.93 8.35 -2.44
C ALA A 186 4.09 8.41 -3.97
N THR A 187 5.26 8.03 -4.49
CA THR A 187 5.53 8.04 -5.94
C THR A 187 4.69 6.99 -6.67
N ALA A 188 4.65 5.75 -6.14
CA ALA A 188 3.86 4.67 -6.73
C ALA A 188 2.36 5.00 -6.71
N SER A 189 1.84 5.54 -5.60
CA SER A 189 0.44 5.97 -5.50
C SER A 189 0.12 7.09 -6.50
N GLY A 190 0.92 8.16 -6.55
CA GLY A 190 0.68 9.27 -7.46
C GLY A 190 0.71 8.86 -8.94
N ILE A 191 1.70 8.03 -9.33
CA ILE A 191 1.79 7.51 -10.70
C ILE A 191 0.60 6.58 -11.00
N ALA A 192 0.23 5.71 -10.07
CA ALA A 192 -0.84 4.75 -10.25
C ALA A 192 -2.21 5.44 -10.42
N ILE A 193 -2.53 6.44 -9.59
CA ILE A 193 -3.76 7.24 -9.69
C ILE A 193 -3.83 7.91 -11.07
N ALA A 194 -2.76 8.58 -11.49
CA ALA A 194 -2.70 9.23 -12.80
C ALA A 194 -2.84 8.22 -13.95
N ALA A 195 -2.12 7.09 -13.87
CA ALA A 195 -2.18 6.03 -14.87
C ALA A 195 -3.58 5.39 -14.95
N GLY A 196 -4.22 5.15 -13.80
CA GLY A 196 -5.57 4.59 -13.73
C GLY A 196 -6.58 5.44 -14.48
N GLY A 197 -6.57 6.76 -14.26
CA GLY A 197 -7.44 7.70 -14.98
C GLY A 197 -7.16 7.73 -16.48
N VAL A 198 -5.89 7.87 -16.87
CA VAL A 198 -5.50 7.92 -18.30
C VAL A 198 -5.84 6.62 -19.03
N ILE A 199 -5.52 5.46 -18.44
CA ILE A 199 -5.81 4.16 -19.04
C ILE A 199 -7.32 3.97 -19.21
N ARG A 200 -8.09 4.29 -18.15
CA ARG A 200 -9.56 4.24 -18.22
C ARG A 200 -10.09 5.09 -19.37
N ASP A 201 -9.65 6.34 -19.51
CA ASP A 201 -10.15 7.27 -20.53
C ASP A 201 -9.77 6.82 -21.96
N VAL A 202 -8.53 6.39 -22.15
CA VAL A 202 -8.05 5.90 -23.45
C VAL A 202 -8.83 4.64 -23.86
N ILE A 203 -8.94 3.66 -22.96
CA ILE A 203 -9.65 2.41 -23.26
C ILE A 203 -11.15 2.67 -23.47
N SER A 204 -11.78 3.54 -22.69
CA SER A 204 -13.18 3.92 -22.89
C SER A 204 -13.42 4.57 -24.24
N THR A 205 -12.51 5.45 -24.69
CA THR A 205 -12.58 6.09 -26.01
C THR A 205 -12.45 5.06 -27.13
N LEU A 206 -11.51 4.14 -27.02
CA LEU A 206 -11.31 3.07 -28.01
C LEU A 206 -12.49 2.09 -28.03
N ALA A 207 -13.07 1.78 -26.88
CA ALA A 207 -14.24 0.90 -26.78
C ALA A 207 -15.48 1.54 -27.43
N THR A 208 -15.78 2.78 -27.07
CA THR A 208 -16.97 3.50 -27.61
C THR A 208 -16.84 3.82 -29.08
N SER A 209 -15.63 3.96 -29.63
CA SER A 209 -15.39 4.10 -31.08
C SER A 209 -15.50 2.79 -31.88
N GLY A 210 -15.72 1.65 -31.19
CA GLY A 210 -15.81 0.33 -31.82
C GLY A 210 -14.50 -0.30 -32.24
N LEU A 211 -13.36 0.36 -31.99
CA LEU A 211 -12.03 -0.13 -32.36
C LEU A 211 -11.61 -1.40 -31.62
N LEU A 212 -12.21 -1.69 -30.46
CA LEU A 212 -11.94 -2.89 -29.67
C LEU A 212 -12.87 -4.07 -30.01
N GLY A 213 -13.78 -3.90 -30.99
CA GLY A 213 -14.75 -4.89 -31.40
C GLY A 213 -16.12 -4.70 -30.75
N GLU A 214 -17.18 -5.22 -31.40
CA GLU A 214 -18.59 -5.00 -31.02
C GLU A 214 -18.92 -5.45 -29.59
N GLY A 215 -18.27 -6.52 -29.11
CA GLY A 215 -18.51 -7.06 -27.76
C GLY A 215 -17.92 -6.20 -26.62
N LEU A 216 -17.10 -5.19 -26.91
CA LEU A 216 -16.47 -4.31 -25.92
C LEU A 216 -16.98 -2.87 -26.00
N ILE A 217 -18.04 -2.61 -26.75
CA ILE A 217 -18.67 -1.28 -26.83
C ILE A 217 -19.48 -1.04 -25.54
N SER A 218 -18.79 -0.65 -24.48
CA SER A 218 -19.40 -0.34 -23.17
C SER A 218 -18.58 0.74 -22.44
N THR A 219 -19.27 1.59 -21.69
CA THR A 219 -18.63 2.53 -20.75
C THR A 219 -17.88 1.81 -19.64
N ALA A 220 -18.31 0.60 -19.28
CA ALA A 220 -17.67 -0.24 -18.26
C ALA A 220 -16.29 -0.78 -18.69
N THR A 221 -16.03 -0.90 -20.01
CA THR A 221 -14.81 -1.53 -20.54
C THR A 221 -13.54 -0.86 -20.04
N GLY A 222 -13.45 0.47 -20.04
CA GLY A 222 -12.28 1.19 -19.55
C GLY A 222 -12.01 0.97 -18.06
N TYR A 223 -13.05 0.96 -17.26
CA TYR A 223 -12.97 0.67 -15.83
C TYR A 223 -12.55 -0.77 -15.56
N SER A 224 -13.20 -1.71 -16.22
CA SER A 224 -12.89 -3.15 -16.09
C SER A 224 -11.43 -3.44 -16.42
N PHE A 225 -10.89 -2.78 -17.45
CA PHE A 225 -9.49 -2.93 -17.83
C PHE A 225 -8.53 -2.49 -16.70
N VAL A 226 -8.80 -1.37 -16.04
CA VAL A 226 -7.98 -0.90 -14.91
C VAL A 226 -8.09 -1.88 -13.74
N TYR A 227 -9.28 -2.33 -13.37
CA TYR A 227 -9.46 -3.32 -12.29
C TYR A 227 -8.74 -4.64 -12.55
N HIS A 228 -8.65 -5.08 -13.82
CA HIS A 228 -7.84 -6.25 -14.16
C HIS A 228 -6.33 -5.99 -14.00
N ILE A 229 -5.85 -4.78 -14.33
CA ILE A 229 -4.45 -4.41 -14.07
C ILE A 229 -4.16 -4.48 -12.57
N GLU A 230 -5.00 -3.90 -11.72
CA GLU A 230 -4.85 -3.94 -10.26
C GLU A 230 -4.83 -5.37 -9.73
N PHE A 231 -5.74 -6.20 -10.23
CA PHE A 231 -5.80 -7.62 -9.90
C PHE A 231 -4.47 -8.33 -10.23
N TYR A 232 -3.92 -8.13 -11.43
CA TYR A 232 -2.63 -8.73 -11.80
C TYR A 232 -1.45 -8.12 -11.04
N LEU A 233 -1.47 -6.83 -10.74
CA LEU A 233 -0.44 -6.18 -9.90
C LEU A 233 -0.40 -6.78 -8.50
N LEU A 234 -1.53 -7.18 -7.92
CA LEU A 234 -1.57 -7.86 -6.63
C LEU A 234 -0.95 -9.27 -6.69
N PHE A 235 -1.15 -10.01 -7.78
CA PHE A 235 -0.42 -11.27 -7.97
C PHE A 235 1.09 -11.05 -8.08
N ALA A 236 1.52 -10.04 -8.85
CA ALA A 236 2.93 -9.66 -8.93
C ALA A 236 3.48 -9.26 -7.54
N THR A 237 2.69 -8.54 -6.75
CA THR A 237 3.02 -8.18 -5.37
C THR A 237 3.22 -9.42 -4.50
N LEU A 238 2.34 -10.41 -4.57
CA LEU A 238 2.48 -11.67 -3.82
C LEU A 238 3.74 -12.44 -4.23
N ILE A 239 4.07 -12.48 -5.53
CA ILE A 239 5.30 -13.10 -6.02
C ILE A 239 6.54 -12.37 -5.49
N ALA A 240 6.50 -11.03 -5.42
CA ALA A 240 7.59 -10.22 -4.89
C ALA A 240 7.76 -10.39 -3.37
N ILE A 241 6.67 -10.48 -2.60
CA ILE A 241 6.69 -10.64 -1.14
C ILE A 241 7.08 -12.07 -0.72
N GLY A 242 6.68 -13.10 -1.46
CA GLY A 242 6.84 -14.49 -1.07
C GLY A 242 8.22 -14.85 -0.52
N PRO A 243 9.33 -14.56 -1.21
CA PRO A 243 10.68 -14.83 -0.72
C PRO A 243 11.05 -14.05 0.56
N LEU A 244 10.47 -12.85 0.79
CA LEU A 244 10.72 -12.07 2.00
C LEU A 244 10.17 -12.76 3.26
N VAL A 245 9.01 -13.41 3.15
CA VAL A 245 8.41 -14.22 4.22
C VAL A 245 9.32 -15.39 4.59
N VAL A 246 9.86 -16.11 3.60
CA VAL A 246 10.75 -17.24 3.81
C VAL A 246 12.07 -16.81 4.45
N MET A 247 12.67 -15.73 3.94
CA MET A 247 13.94 -15.20 4.44
C MET A 247 13.82 -14.75 5.90
N ASN A 248 12.71 -14.12 6.27
CA ASN A 248 12.47 -13.68 7.65
C ASN A 248 12.32 -14.85 8.60
N LYS A 249 11.64 -15.93 8.18
CA LYS A 249 11.52 -17.17 8.97
C LYS A 249 12.87 -17.79 9.28
N HIS A 250 13.80 -17.82 8.32
CA HIS A 250 15.14 -18.35 8.52
C HIS A 250 15.98 -17.48 9.47
N ALA A 251 15.84 -16.15 9.41
CA ALA A 251 16.51 -15.25 10.34
C ALA A 251 16.07 -15.49 11.78
N VAL A 252 14.77 -15.58 12.03
CA VAL A 252 14.21 -15.86 13.37
C VAL A 252 14.64 -17.22 13.88
N MET A 253 14.64 -18.27 13.05
CA MET A 253 15.10 -19.60 13.44
C MET A 253 16.60 -19.67 13.78
N ASN A 254 17.44 -18.89 13.09
CA ASN A 254 18.87 -18.85 13.38
C ASN A 254 19.18 -18.10 14.68
N VAL A 255 18.41 -17.09 15.04
CA VAL A 255 18.54 -16.40 16.34
C VAL A 255 18.10 -17.33 17.47
N SER A 256 17.02 -18.07 17.29
CA SER A 256 16.54 -19.06 18.30
C SER A 256 17.53 -20.22 18.51
N LYS A 257 18.30 -20.62 17.50
CA LYS A 257 19.34 -21.66 17.64
C LYS A 257 20.60 -21.17 18.34
N LYS A 258 20.87 -19.85 18.38
CA LYS A 258 22.00 -19.29 19.11
C LYS A 258 21.74 -19.09 20.60
N PHE A 259 20.51 -19.19 21.06
CA PHE A 259 20.12 -19.18 22.48
C PHE A 259 20.14 -20.62 23.02
N GLY A 260 21.24 -21.32 22.87
CA GLY A 260 21.48 -22.63 23.48
C GLY A 260 22.38 -22.50 24.69
N LEU A 261 22.26 -23.46 25.62
CA LEU A 261 22.96 -23.55 26.90
C LEU A 261 24.51 -23.54 26.83
N ASP A 262 25.11 -23.37 25.66
CA ASP A 262 26.57 -23.32 25.45
C ASP A 262 27.25 -21.99 25.79
N GLU A 263 26.51 -20.99 26.22
CA GLU A 263 27.05 -19.67 26.60
C GLU A 263 27.01 -19.38 28.12
N LEU A 264 26.87 -20.41 28.95
CA LEU A 264 27.06 -20.23 30.39
C LEU A 264 28.57 -20.18 30.69
N PRO A 265 29.11 -19.05 31.21
CA PRO A 265 30.50 -19.05 31.66
C PRO A 265 30.66 -20.03 32.83
N SER A 266 31.55 -20.98 32.64
CA SER A 266 32.01 -21.92 33.66
C SER A 266 32.86 -21.20 34.71
#